data_bbd96e724cc8b6131f215d6ff514e5b2
#
_entry.id   bbd96e724cc8b6131f215d6ff514e5b2
#
_cell.length_a   1.000
_cell.length_b   1.000
_cell.length_c   1.000
_cell.angle_alpha   90.00
_cell.angle_beta   90.00
_cell.angle_gamma   90.00
#
_symmetry.space_group_name_H-M   'P 1'
#
loop_
_entity.id
_entity.type
_entity.pdbx_description
1 polymer ?
#
loop_
_entity_poly.entity_id
_entity_poly.type
_entity_poly.pdbx_seq_one_letter_code
_entity_poly.pdbx_strand_id
1 'polypeptide(L)'
;MAAIEYSGRDNLDVMAHAKNYNRFLLDLVLQNAHPDQSIVDFGAGNGTFAGPIAKSHDRIVCIETDPTLCAALQSQGLTVVNDLAELSDGSIDYLYSLNVLEHIEDDEAIAALWFKKVRPGGQILVFVPAFQFLFTSMDQHVGHHRRYTRTSLTRVIQKAQFQITDSYYADSVGVLATLLYKALDQGGGQVNVRMLRIYDRWCFPISRFIDHITRRFIGKNAIVRAVKPA
;
A
#
# COMPACT_ATOMS: atom_id res chain seq x y z
N MET A 1 11.24 -21.36 6.39
CA MET A 1 11.78 -20.20 5.62
C MET A 1 12.64 -19.38 6.56
N ALA A 2 13.79 -18.84 6.12
CA ALA A 2 14.52 -17.88 6.93
C ALA A 2 13.63 -16.62 7.10
N ALA A 3 13.55 -16.09 8.32
CA ALA A 3 12.82 -14.86 8.58
C ALA A 3 13.45 -13.73 7.75
N ILE A 4 12.68 -13.11 6.86
CA ILE A 4 13.12 -11.97 6.06
C ILE A 4 13.01 -10.74 6.95
N GLU A 5 14.14 -10.18 7.34
CA GLU A 5 14.19 -8.92 8.07
C GLU A 5 13.93 -7.77 7.11
N TYR A 6 12.85 -6.99 7.33
CA TYR A 6 12.50 -5.88 6.46
C TYR A 6 13.46 -4.70 6.68
N SER A 7 14.20 -4.32 5.62
CA SER A 7 15.20 -3.24 5.67
C SER A 7 14.58 -1.83 5.79
N GLY A 8 13.28 -1.69 5.57
CA GLY A 8 12.56 -0.40 5.56
C GLY A 8 11.88 -0.01 6.88
N ARG A 9 12.18 -0.66 8.02
CA ARG A 9 11.54 -0.35 9.31
C ARG A 9 11.67 1.11 9.70
N ASP A 10 12.86 1.70 9.54
CA ASP A 10 13.11 3.11 9.86
C ASP A 10 12.22 4.05 9.04
N ASN A 11 11.88 3.66 7.81
CA ASN A 11 10.98 4.43 6.96
C ASN A 11 9.51 4.34 7.40
N LEU A 12 9.06 3.22 8.01
CA LEU A 12 7.72 3.13 8.60
C LEU A 12 7.54 4.16 9.72
N ASP A 13 8.56 4.29 10.59
CA ASP A 13 8.55 5.27 11.69
C ASP A 13 8.58 6.71 11.16
N VAL A 14 9.39 6.97 10.12
CA VAL A 14 9.43 8.26 9.45
C VAL A 14 8.06 8.58 8.83
N MET A 15 7.43 7.64 8.13
CA MET A 15 6.12 7.82 7.49
C MET A 15 4.98 8.01 8.48
N ALA A 16 5.11 7.58 9.74
CA ALA A 16 4.14 7.89 10.80
C ALA A 16 3.97 9.41 11.04
N HIS A 17 4.95 10.23 10.63
CA HIS A 17 4.87 11.68 10.71
C HIS A 17 4.05 12.33 9.57
N ALA A 18 3.72 11.62 8.50
CA ALA A 18 2.92 12.10 7.36
C ALA A 18 1.41 11.95 7.65
N LYS A 19 0.88 12.75 8.55
CA LYS A 19 -0.49 12.59 9.09
C LYS A 19 -1.60 12.74 8.05
N ASN A 20 -1.48 13.71 7.14
CA ASN A 20 -2.49 13.94 6.10
C ASN A 20 -2.45 12.82 5.05
N TYR A 21 -1.26 12.37 4.69
CA TYR A 21 -1.06 11.25 3.79
C TYR A 21 -1.62 9.95 4.38
N ASN A 22 -1.29 9.64 5.65
CA ASN A 22 -1.80 8.44 6.32
C ASN A 22 -3.33 8.49 6.49
N ARG A 23 -3.90 9.66 6.81
CA ARG A 23 -5.35 9.83 6.84
C ARG A 23 -5.97 9.55 5.47
N PHE A 24 -5.38 10.07 4.40
CA PHE A 24 -5.85 9.79 3.04
C PHE A 24 -5.84 8.30 2.71
N LEU A 25 -4.77 7.58 3.08
CA LEU A 25 -4.70 6.12 2.87
C LEU A 25 -5.74 5.38 3.70
N LEU A 26 -5.91 5.76 4.96
CA LEU A 26 -6.95 5.19 5.82
C LEU A 26 -8.36 5.42 5.25
N ASP A 27 -8.66 6.66 4.83
CA ASP A 27 -9.94 7.01 4.21
C ASP A 27 -10.15 6.21 2.91
N LEU A 28 -9.08 5.99 2.13
CA LEU A 28 -9.12 5.19 0.90
C LEU A 28 -9.52 3.73 1.17
N VAL A 29 -8.99 3.13 2.25
CA VAL A 29 -9.36 1.78 2.68
C VAL A 29 -10.80 1.75 3.19
N LEU A 30 -11.17 2.69 4.08
CA LEU A 30 -12.48 2.72 4.72
C LEU A 30 -13.65 2.97 3.74
N GLN A 31 -13.40 3.55 2.56
CA GLN A 31 -14.45 3.74 1.54
C GLN A 31 -15.12 2.42 1.10
N ASN A 32 -14.42 1.29 1.21
CA ASN A 32 -14.92 -0.02 0.79
C ASN A 32 -14.96 -1.04 1.96
N ALA A 33 -14.59 -0.64 3.16
CA ALA A 33 -14.66 -1.48 4.34
C ALA A 33 -16.03 -1.36 4.99
N HIS A 34 -16.68 -2.51 5.26
CA HIS A 34 -17.94 -2.60 6.00
C HIS A 34 -17.74 -3.42 7.27
N PRO A 35 -18.44 -3.11 8.39
CA PRO A 35 -18.18 -3.71 9.70
C PRO A 35 -18.18 -5.24 9.74
N ASP A 36 -19.06 -5.88 8.96
CA ASP A 36 -19.23 -7.34 8.98
C ASP A 36 -18.27 -8.09 8.04
N GLN A 37 -17.42 -7.37 7.31
CA GLN A 37 -16.50 -7.96 6.35
C GLN A 37 -15.27 -8.59 7.01
N SER A 38 -14.81 -9.72 6.45
CA SER A 38 -13.48 -10.25 6.66
C SER A 38 -12.48 -9.42 5.88
N ILE A 39 -11.69 -8.61 6.58
CA ILE A 39 -10.73 -7.67 5.99
C ILE A 39 -9.32 -8.22 6.16
N VAL A 40 -8.50 -8.11 5.12
CA VAL A 40 -7.07 -8.45 5.18
C VAL A 40 -6.24 -7.22 4.86
N ASP A 41 -5.32 -6.88 5.79
CA ASP A 41 -4.21 -5.95 5.56
C ASP A 41 -3.00 -6.74 5.08
N PHE A 42 -2.71 -6.68 3.79
CA PHE A 42 -1.60 -7.42 3.19
C PHE A 42 -0.32 -6.57 3.21
N GLY A 43 0.63 -6.96 4.09
CA GLY A 43 1.82 -6.20 4.43
C GLY A 43 1.51 -5.11 5.46
N ALA A 44 1.02 -5.53 6.63
CA ALA A 44 0.46 -4.64 7.65
C ALA A 44 1.50 -3.73 8.32
N GLY A 45 2.79 -4.04 8.20
CA GLY A 45 3.87 -3.26 8.80
C GLY A 45 3.71 -3.10 10.31
N ASN A 46 3.77 -1.88 10.78
CA ASN A 46 3.60 -1.55 12.21
C ASN A 46 2.13 -1.35 12.65
N GLY A 47 1.14 -1.65 11.80
CA GLY A 47 -0.28 -1.52 12.12
C GLY A 47 -0.87 -0.11 11.97
N THR A 48 -0.17 0.78 11.27
CA THR A 48 -0.63 2.18 11.05
C THR A 48 -2.06 2.24 10.52
N PHE A 49 -2.47 1.28 9.70
CA PHE A 49 -3.82 1.23 9.10
C PHE A 49 -4.71 0.21 9.80
N ALA A 50 -4.20 -1.00 10.08
CA ALA A 50 -4.97 -2.05 10.74
C ALA A 50 -5.48 -1.63 12.13
N GLY A 51 -4.66 -0.94 12.95
CA GLY A 51 -5.04 -0.53 14.29
C GLY A 51 -6.27 0.38 14.34
N PRO A 52 -6.33 1.48 13.56
CA PRO A 52 -7.55 2.29 13.44
C PRO A 52 -8.76 1.53 12.92
N ILE A 53 -8.59 0.62 11.94
CA ILE A 53 -9.68 -0.16 11.34
C ILE A 53 -10.25 -1.15 12.35
N ALA A 54 -9.41 -1.82 13.14
CA ALA A 54 -9.82 -2.78 14.18
C ALA A 54 -10.73 -2.18 15.25
N LYS A 55 -10.76 -0.85 15.43
CA LYS A 55 -11.68 -0.17 16.36
C LYS A 55 -13.15 -0.27 15.97
N SER A 56 -13.42 -0.54 14.70
CA SER A 56 -14.79 -0.59 14.13
C SER A 56 -15.05 -1.85 13.29
N HIS A 57 -14.04 -2.73 13.13
CA HIS A 57 -14.11 -3.93 12.31
C HIS A 57 -13.44 -5.08 13.07
N ASP A 58 -14.23 -5.98 13.64
CA ASP A 58 -13.74 -7.06 14.52
C ASP A 58 -13.03 -8.19 13.73
N ARG A 59 -13.19 -8.23 12.39
CA ARG A 59 -12.69 -9.30 11.53
C ARG A 59 -11.57 -8.85 10.61
N ILE A 60 -10.57 -8.13 11.16
CA ILE A 60 -9.36 -7.77 10.44
C ILE A 60 -8.23 -8.73 10.76
N VAL A 61 -7.52 -9.19 9.71
CA VAL A 61 -6.33 -10.02 9.80
C VAL A 61 -5.17 -9.31 9.10
N CYS A 62 -4.03 -9.23 9.79
CA CYS A 62 -2.80 -8.67 9.28
C CYS A 62 -1.92 -9.79 8.68
N ILE A 63 -1.48 -9.64 7.45
CA ILE A 63 -0.43 -10.48 6.86
C ILE A 63 0.89 -9.72 6.98
N GLU A 64 1.84 -10.30 7.73
CA GLU A 64 3.16 -9.71 7.95
C GLU A 64 4.20 -10.82 8.11
N THR A 65 5.37 -10.65 7.50
CA THR A 65 6.43 -11.67 7.50
C THR A 65 7.60 -11.33 8.43
N ASP A 66 7.77 -10.05 8.78
CA ASP A 66 8.83 -9.61 9.68
C ASP A 66 8.47 -9.93 11.15
N PRO A 67 9.29 -10.73 11.86
CA PRO A 67 8.97 -11.17 13.22
C PRO A 67 8.81 -10.02 14.22
N THR A 68 9.57 -8.93 14.06
CA THR A 68 9.50 -7.76 14.95
C THR A 68 8.18 -7.01 14.74
N LEU A 69 7.78 -6.83 13.47
CA LEU A 69 6.51 -6.19 13.14
C LEU A 69 5.33 -7.07 13.55
N CYS A 70 5.42 -8.40 13.36
CA CYS A 70 4.42 -9.35 13.88
C CYS A 70 4.21 -9.21 15.39
N ALA A 71 5.30 -9.17 16.16
CA ALA A 71 5.21 -8.99 17.61
C ALA A 71 4.59 -7.63 18.00
N ALA A 72 4.93 -6.56 17.27
CA ALA A 72 4.34 -5.24 17.47
C ALA A 72 2.84 -5.21 17.17
N LEU A 73 2.39 -5.87 16.10
CA LEU A 73 0.96 -6.00 15.75
C LEU A 73 0.20 -6.81 16.82
N GLN A 74 0.76 -7.94 17.25
CA GLN A 74 0.17 -8.78 18.30
C GLN A 74 0.05 -8.04 19.64
N SER A 75 1.05 -7.21 19.98
CA SER A 75 1.00 -6.36 21.20
C SER A 75 -0.12 -5.31 21.16
N GLN A 76 -0.58 -4.94 19.95
CA GLN A 76 -1.74 -4.06 19.73
C GLN A 76 -3.07 -4.82 19.76
N GLY A 77 -3.07 -6.14 19.99
CA GLY A 77 -4.26 -6.99 19.98
C GLY A 77 -4.75 -7.37 18.57
N LEU A 78 -3.93 -7.17 17.54
CA LEU A 78 -4.29 -7.50 16.17
C LEU A 78 -4.02 -8.99 15.88
N THR A 79 -4.88 -9.61 15.06
CA THR A 79 -4.66 -10.96 14.55
C THR A 79 -3.63 -10.92 13.43
N VAL A 80 -2.55 -11.70 13.58
CA VAL A 80 -1.43 -11.73 12.62
C VAL A 80 -1.25 -13.15 12.10
N VAL A 81 -1.07 -13.25 10.78
CA VAL A 81 -0.75 -14.47 10.05
C VAL A 81 0.49 -14.18 9.19
N ASN A 82 1.42 -15.12 9.14
CA ASN A 82 2.70 -14.90 8.46
C ASN A 82 2.63 -15.17 6.95
N ASP A 83 1.68 -15.98 6.51
CA ASP A 83 1.50 -16.33 5.10
C ASP A 83 0.01 -16.29 4.75
N LEU A 84 -0.32 -15.56 3.69
CA LEU A 84 -1.68 -15.51 3.16
C LEU A 84 -2.21 -16.91 2.78
N ALA A 85 -1.33 -17.84 2.46
CA ALA A 85 -1.69 -19.23 2.17
C ALA A 85 -2.40 -19.93 3.35
N GLU A 86 -2.15 -19.50 4.58
CA GLU A 86 -2.79 -20.05 5.79
C GLU A 86 -4.30 -19.74 5.87
N LEU A 87 -4.76 -18.69 5.22
CA LEU A 87 -6.18 -18.37 5.16
C LEU A 87 -6.90 -19.30 4.19
N SER A 88 -8.17 -19.60 4.46
CA SER A 88 -9.00 -20.43 3.60
C SER A 88 -9.27 -19.75 2.26
N ASP A 89 -9.40 -20.52 1.19
CA ASP A 89 -9.80 -20.02 -0.13
C ASP A 89 -11.22 -19.43 -0.08
N GLY A 90 -11.41 -18.28 -0.72
CA GLY A 90 -12.71 -17.62 -0.76
C GLY A 90 -13.21 -17.11 0.59
N SER A 91 -12.30 -16.87 1.58
CA SER A 91 -12.68 -16.40 2.92
C SER A 91 -12.60 -14.89 3.11
N ILE A 92 -12.02 -14.15 2.15
CA ILE A 92 -11.75 -12.72 2.28
C ILE A 92 -12.80 -11.92 1.54
N ASP A 93 -13.46 -11.01 2.23
CA ASP A 93 -14.41 -10.05 1.63
C ASP A 93 -13.68 -8.86 1.01
N TYR A 94 -12.67 -8.34 1.71
CA TYR A 94 -11.91 -7.18 1.30
C TYR A 94 -10.42 -7.32 1.66
N LEU A 95 -9.56 -7.24 0.66
CA LEU A 95 -8.11 -7.22 0.84
C LEU A 95 -7.56 -5.87 0.39
N TYR A 96 -6.73 -5.24 1.21
CA TYR A 96 -5.98 -4.08 0.77
C TYR A 96 -4.47 -4.29 0.94
N SER A 97 -3.71 -3.66 0.05
CA SER A 97 -2.25 -3.69 0.05
C SER A 97 -1.73 -2.29 -0.27
N LEU A 98 -0.98 -1.71 0.67
CA LEU A 98 -0.49 -0.33 0.59
C LEU A 98 1.03 -0.31 0.64
N ASN A 99 1.68 0.01 -0.48
CA ASN A 99 3.14 0.05 -0.65
C ASN A 99 3.81 -1.29 -0.27
N VAL A 100 3.34 -2.39 -0.84
CA VAL A 100 3.87 -3.74 -0.61
C VAL A 100 4.22 -4.45 -1.91
N LEU A 101 3.37 -4.33 -2.95
CA LEU A 101 3.51 -5.10 -4.19
C LEU A 101 4.83 -4.80 -4.92
N GLU A 102 5.37 -3.58 -4.76
CA GLU A 102 6.66 -3.16 -5.30
C GLU A 102 7.86 -3.90 -4.71
N HIS A 103 7.71 -4.51 -3.52
CA HIS A 103 8.73 -5.33 -2.86
C HIS A 103 8.67 -6.80 -3.28
N ILE A 104 7.65 -7.21 -4.02
CA ILE A 104 7.45 -8.61 -4.40
C ILE A 104 7.95 -8.81 -5.82
N GLU A 105 8.91 -9.73 -5.99
CA GLU A 105 9.50 -10.00 -7.29
C GLU A 105 8.49 -10.61 -8.27
N ASP A 106 7.71 -11.61 -7.82
CA ASP A 106 6.62 -12.22 -8.60
C ASP A 106 5.27 -11.66 -8.18
N ASP A 107 4.98 -10.44 -8.65
CA ASP A 107 3.74 -9.73 -8.38
C ASP A 107 2.50 -10.39 -9.04
N GLU A 108 2.71 -11.13 -10.13
CA GLU A 108 1.63 -11.87 -10.78
C GLU A 108 1.21 -13.09 -9.95
N ALA A 109 2.17 -13.83 -9.37
CA ALA A 109 1.88 -14.98 -8.50
C ALA A 109 1.13 -14.55 -7.23
N ILE A 110 1.53 -13.43 -6.61
CA ILE A 110 0.83 -12.94 -5.40
C ILE A 110 -0.58 -12.44 -5.75
N ALA A 111 -0.77 -11.76 -6.87
CA ALA A 111 -2.09 -11.34 -7.32
C ALA A 111 -3.02 -12.54 -7.61
N ALA A 112 -2.48 -13.63 -8.18
CA ALA A 112 -3.21 -14.88 -8.37
C ALA A 112 -3.60 -15.53 -7.03
N LEU A 113 -2.71 -15.48 -6.02
CA LEU A 113 -3.02 -15.93 -4.67
C LEU A 113 -4.12 -15.08 -4.02
N TRP A 114 -4.08 -13.75 -4.16
CA TRP A 114 -5.17 -12.88 -3.72
C TRP A 114 -6.50 -13.29 -4.34
N PHE A 115 -6.51 -13.55 -5.67
CA PHE A 115 -7.73 -13.99 -6.35
C PHE A 115 -8.29 -15.30 -5.77
N LYS A 116 -7.42 -16.24 -5.43
CA LYS A 116 -7.82 -17.51 -4.81
C LYS A 116 -8.46 -17.30 -3.44
N LYS A 117 -7.87 -16.41 -2.60
CA LYS A 117 -8.28 -16.17 -1.21
C LYS A 117 -9.51 -15.27 -1.08
N VAL A 118 -9.66 -14.30 -1.98
CA VAL A 118 -10.84 -13.42 -2.03
C VAL A 118 -12.04 -14.21 -2.52
N ARG A 119 -13.21 -14.03 -1.86
CA ARG A 119 -14.45 -14.68 -2.27
C ARG A 119 -15.02 -14.09 -3.58
N PRO A 120 -15.89 -14.82 -4.31
CA PRO A 120 -16.69 -14.22 -5.39
C PRO A 120 -17.44 -12.96 -4.88
N GLY A 121 -17.39 -11.87 -5.64
CA GLY A 121 -17.91 -10.56 -5.23
C GLY A 121 -17.04 -9.80 -4.22
N GLY A 122 -15.97 -10.39 -3.70
CA GLY A 122 -15.02 -9.71 -2.82
C GLY A 122 -14.15 -8.72 -3.56
N GLN A 123 -13.58 -7.77 -2.84
CA GLN A 123 -12.89 -6.62 -3.40
C GLN A 123 -11.41 -6.56 -3.00
N ILE A 124 -10.61 -5.90 -3.84
CA ILE A 124 -9.23 -5.55 -3.51
C ILE A 124 -8.96 -4.06 -3.75
N LEU A 125 -8.06 -3.51 -2.94
CA LEU A 125 -7.45 -2.20 -3.10
C LEU A 125 -5.93 -2.36 -3.13
N VAL A 126 -5.29 -1.87 -4.18
CA VAL A 126 -3.83 -1.86 -4.31
C VAL A 126 -3.35 -0.44 -4.51
N PHE A 127 -2.39 -0.03 -3.69
CA PHE A 127 -1.76 1.28 -3.72
C PHE A 127 -0.24 1.10 -3.76
N VAL A 128 0.43 1.61 -4.80
CA VAL A 128 1.86 1.42 -5.05
C VAL A 128 2.53 2.71 -5.55
N PRO A 129 3.85 2.88 -5.40
CA PRO A 129 4.58 4.00 -6.00
C PRO A 129 4.52 3.93 -7.52
N ALA A 130 4.32 5.11 -8.13
CA ALA A 130 4.16 5.22 -9.58
C ALA A 130 5.43 5.71 -10.28
N PHE A 131 5.52 5.33 -11.56
CA PHE A 131 6.49 5.74 -12.56
C PHE A 131 7.95 5.38 -12.27
N GLN A 132 8.52 4.50 -13.10
CA GLN A 132 9.91 4.07 -12.99
C GLN A 132 10.91 5.23 -13.09
N PHE A 133 10.59 6.32 -13.80
CA PHE A 133 11.47 7.49 -13.84
C PHE A 133 11.59 8.23 -12.50
N LEU A 134 10.66 8.01 -11.58
CA LEU A 134 10.70 8.51 -10.19
C LEU A 134 11.45 7.59 -9.24
N PHE A 135 12.00 6.48 -9.71
CA PHE A 135 12.78 5.56 -8.90
C PHE A 135 14.05 6.26 -8.37
N THR A 136 14.29 6.16 -7.06
CA THR A 136 15.35 6.88 -6.32
C THR A 136 16.20 5.93 -5.49
N SER A 137 17.23 6.44 -4.84
CA SER A 137 18.04 5.70 -3.86
C SER A 137 17.20 5.21 -2.67
N MET A 138 16.14 5.94 -2.31
CA MET A 138 15.19 5.51 -1.27
C MET A 138 14.50 4.21 -1.67
N ASP A 139 14.03 4.08 -2.93
CA ASP A 139 13.41 2.84 -3.40
C ASP A 139 14.37 1.65 -3.30
N GLN A 140 15.65 1.86 -3.65
CA GLN A 140 16.69 0.85 -3.50
C GLN A 140 16.93 0.48 -2.04
N HIS A 141 16.98 1.49 -1.16
CA HIS A 141 17.23 1.31 0.27
C HIS A 141 16.14 0.46 0.94
N VAL A 142 14.88 0.67 0.57
CA VAL A 142 13.74 -0.09 1.11
C VAL A 142 13.47 -1.40 0.36
N GLY A 143 14.23 -1.72 -0.69
CA GLY A 143 14.13 -2.98 -1.43
C GLY A 143 12.99 -3.02 -2.45
N HIS A 144 12.65 -1.90 -3.07
CA HIS A 144 11.71 -1.91 -4.20
C HIS A 144 12.34 -2.56 -5.43
N HIS A 145 11.65 -3.49 -6.04
CA HIS A 145 12.01 -4.04 -7.34
C HIS A 145 11.60 -3.11 -8.49
N ARG A 146 10.47 -2.39 -8.33
CA ARG A 146 9.87 -1.58 -9.40
C ARG A 146 8.92 -0.51 -8.89
N ARG A 147 8.58 0.41 -9.78
CA ARG A 147 7.42 1.29 -9.66
C ARG A 147 6.45 1.02 -10.80
N TYR A 148 5.19 1.31 -10.60
CA TYR A 148 4.12 0.96 -11.54
C TYR A 148 3.61 2.17 -12.31
N THR A 149 3.12 1.94 -13.52
CA THR A 149 2.12 2.81 -14.12
C THR A 149 0.73 2.26 -13.79
N ARG A 150 -0.28 3.10 -13.91
CA ARG A 150 -1.67 2.64 -13.82
C ARG A 150 -1.94 1.45 -14.73
N THR A 151 -1.42 1.50 -15.97
CA THR A 151 -1.59 0.42 -16.97
C THR A 151 -0.87 -0.86 -16.57
N SER A 152 0.37 -0.79 -16.08
CA SER A 152 1.11 -1.99 -15.65
C SER A 152 0.48 -2.63 -14.42
N LEU A 153 0.07 -1.84 -13.41
CA LEU A 153 -0.63 -2.34 -12.25
C LEU A 153 -1.97 -3.00 -12.63
N THR A 154 -2.78 -2.32 -13.45
CA THR A 154 -4.04 -2.87 -13.95
C THR A 154 -3.83 -4.20 -14.67
N ARG A 155 -2.75 -4.33 -15.47
CA ARG A 155 -2.43 -5.58 -16.18
C ARG A 155 -2.14 -6.73 -15.21
N VAL A 156 -1.35 -6.51 -14.15
CA VAL A 156 -1.06 -7.53 -13.13
C VAL A 156 -2.37 -8.03 -12.48
N ILE A 157 -3.23 -7.11 -12.08
CA ILE A 157 -4.49 -7.45 -11.41
C ILE A 157 -5.48 -8.13 -12.36
N GLN A 158 -5.54 -7.73 -13.65
CA GLN A 158 -6.37 -8.37 -14.65
C GLN A 158 -5.88 -9.78 -15.03
N LYS A 159 -4.56 -10.00 -15.09
CA LYS A 159 -4.01 -11.35 -15.30
C LYS A 159 -4.42 -12.32 -14.20
N ALA A 160 -4.56 -11.84 -12.97
CA ALA A 160 -5.12 -12.59 -11.85
C ALA A 160 -6.66 -12.74 -11.92
N GLN A 161 -7.30 -12.33 -13.01
CA GLN A 161 -8.73 -12.46 -13.28
C GLN A 161 -9.66 -11.53 -12.48
N PHE A 162 -9.13 -10.56 -11.77
CA PHE A 162 -9.96 -9.52 -11.17
C PHE A 162 -10.52 -8.57 -12.22
N GLN A 163 -11.74 -8.12 -12.01
CA GLN A 163 -12.37 -7.06 -12.79
C GLN A 163 -12.08 -5.69 -12.18
N ILE A 164 -11.41 -4.80 -12.93
CA ILE A 164 -11.07 -3.46 -12.46
C ILE A 164 -12.34 -2.62 -12.34
N THR A 165 -12.56 -2.03 -11.17
CA THR A 165 -13.66 -1.10 -10.91
C THR A 165 -13.22 0.35 -10.98
N ASP A 166 -11.98 0.64 -10.56
CA ASP A 166 -11.39 1.99 -10.67
C ASP A 166 -9.86 1.90 -10.77
N SER A 167 -9.24 2.86 -11.49
CA SER A 167 -7.79 2.96 -11.60
C SER A 167 -7.38 4.39 -11.86
N TYR A 168 -6.53 4.96 -10.99
CA TYR A 168 -6.09 6.35 -11.08
C TYR A 168 -4.75 6.57 -10.35
N TYR A 169 -4.20 7.77 -10.50
CA TYR A 169 -3.02 8.22 -9.78
C TYR A 169 -3.40 9.12 -8.61
N ALA A 170 -2.53 9.23 -7.63
CA ALA A 170 -2.66 10.16 -6.51
C ALA A 170 -1.33 10.87 -6.24
N ASP A 171 -1.43 12.03 -5.61
CA ASP A 171 -0.31 12.87 -5.21
C ASP A 171 0.49 13.39 -6.41
N SER A 172 -0.17 14.18 -7.26
CA SER A 172 0.43 14.78 -8.46
C SER A 172 1.55 15.77 -8.14
N VAL A 173 1.43 16.57 -7.07
CA VAL A 173 2.50 17.47 -6.60
C VAL A 173 3.70 16.67 -6.08
N GLY A 174 3.45 15.48 -5.54
CA GLY A 174 4.49 14.54 -5.09
C GLY A 174 5.44 14.11 -6.20
N VAL A 175 5.01 14.15 -7.45
CA VAL A 175 5.90 13.91 -8.61
C VAL A 175 7.02 14.94 -8.63
N LEU A 176 6.69 16.23 -8.52
CA LEU A 176 7.67 17.31 -8.50
C LEU A 176 8.59 17.23 -7.27
N ALA A 177 8.02 16.94 -6.11
CA ALA A 177 8.79 16.76 -4.88
C ALA A 177 9.78 15.57 -5.00
N THR A 178 9.36 14.47 -5.63
CA THR A 178 10.23 13.31 -5.84
C THR A 178 11.32 13.60 -6.86
N LEU A 179 11.02 14.34 -7.93
CA LEU A 179 12.04 14.77 -8.91
C LEU A 179 13.06 15.70 -8.27
N LEU A 180 12.63 16.64 -7.44
CA LEU A 180 13.52 17.52 -6.68
C LEU A 180 14.39 16.72 -5.71
N TYR A 181 13.78 15.79 -4.95
CA TYR A 181 14.52 14.87 -4.10
C TYR A 181 15.58 14.11 -4.90
N LYS A 182 15.20 13.51 -6.03
CA LYS A 182 16.11 12.74 -6.91
C LYS A 182 17.28 13.59 -7.44
N ALA A 183 17.04 14.88 -7.74
CA ALA A 183 18.07 15.79 -8.21
C ALA A 183 19.06 16.22 -7.11
N LEU A 184 18.62 16.24 -5.86
CA LEU A 184 19.41 16.65 -4.69
C LEU A 184 19.99 15.46 -3.91
N ASP A 185 19.51 14.25 -4.18
CA ASP A 185 19.91 13.04 -3.46
C ASP A 185 21.35 12.65 -3.80
N GLN A 186 22.15 12.45 -2.77
CA GLN A 186 23.53 11.99 -2.85
C GLN A 186 23.66 10.46 -2.66
N GLY A 187 22.57 9.72 -2.85
CA GLY A 187 22.56 8.26 -2.73
C GLY A 187 22.31 7.74 -1.32
N GLY A 188 21.97 8.62 -0.36
CA GLY A 188 21.75 8.24 1.04
C GLY A 188 20.44 7.52 1.33
N GLY A 189 19.45 7.59 0.45
CA GLY A 189 18.15 6.92 0.58
C GLY A 189 17.31 7.32 1.81
N GLN A 190 17.72 8.38 2.53
CA GLN A 190 17.04 8.79 3.78
C GLN A 190 16.04 9.90 3.54
N VAL A 191 14.90 9.80 4.20
CA VAL A 191 13.87 10.85 4.19
C VAL A 191 14.06 11.80 5.37
N ASN A 192 14.23 13.09 5.08
CA ASN A 192 14.28 14.09 6.12
C ASN A 192 12.87 14.33 6.72
N VAL A 193 12.68 13.95 7.99
CA VAL A 193 11.40 14.06 8.72
C VAL A 193 10.83 15.50 8.70
N ARG A 194 11.70 16.53 8.78
CA ARG A 194 11.26 17.93 8.76
C ARG A 194 10.67 18.29 7.40
N MET A 195 11.34 17.89 6.31
CA MET A 195 10.85 18.12 4.95
C MET A 195 9.58 17.33 4.68
N LEU A 196 9.49 16.09 5.15
CA LEU A 196 8.28 15.27 5.07
C LEU A 196 7.10 15.95 5.75
N ARG A 197 7.27 16.47 6.98
CA ARG A 197 6.20 17.19 7.70
C ARG A 197 5.76 18.46 6.98
N ILE A 198 6.69 19.23 6.38
CA ILE A 198 6.36 20.43 5.60
C ILE A 198 5.55 20.03 4.37
N TYR A 199 6.02 19.01 3.64
CA TYR A 199 5.31 18.48 2.47
C TYR A 199 3.90 18.00 2.84
N ASP A 200 3.78 17.15 3.86
CA ASP A 200 2.51 16.58 4.31
C ASP A 200 1.51 17.67 4.74
N ARG A 201 1.99 18.71 5.42
CA ARG A 201 1.11 19.76 5.95
C ARG A 201 0.63 20.73 4.88
N TRP A 202 1.48 21.09 3.91
CA TRP A 202 1.22 22.17 2.97
C TRP A 202 1.05 21.71 1.52
N CYS A 203 1.93 20.84 1.04
CA CYS A 203 1.93 20.43 -0.36
C CYS A 203 0.90 19.32 -0.63
N PHE A 204 0.80 18.33 0.28
CA PHE A 204 -0.10 17.20 0.08
C PHE A 204 -1.59 17.60 0.00
N PRO A 205 -2.15 18.51 0.84
CA PRO A 205 -3.52 18.99 0.66
C PRO A 205 -3.76 19.69 -0.69
N ILE A 206 -2.78 20.47 -1.16
CA ILE A 206 -2.82 21.10 -2.50
C ILE A 206 -2.81 20.00 -3.57
N SER A 207 -1.94 19.00 -3.43
CA SER A 207 -1.89 17.86 -4.33
C SER A 207 -3.25 17.17 -4.43
N ARG A 208 -3.91 16.92 -3.31
CA ARG A 208 -5.24 16.31 -3.28
C ARG A 208 -6.29 17.13 -4.06
N PHE A 209 -6.21 18.45 -3.98
CA PHE A 209 -7.10 19.32 -4.77
C PHE A 209 -6.79 19.22 -6.28
N ILE A 210 -5.53 19.27 -6.67
CA ILE A 210 -5.09 19.15 -8.06
C ILE A 210 -5.42 17.77 -8.64
N ASP A 211 -5.35 16.72 -7.84
CA ASP A 211 -5.66 15.34 -8.22
C ASP A 211 -7.07 15.18 -8.79
N HIS A 212 -8.04 16.02 -8.44
CA HIS A 212 -9.37 16.00 -9.05
C HIS A 212 -9.32 16.10 -10.58
N ILE A 213 -8.34 16.82 -11.11
CA ILE A 213 -8.13 17.02 -12.55
C ILE A 213 -7.08 16.05 -13.10
N THR A 214 -5.96 15.86 -12.37
CA THR A 214 -4.77 15.19 -12.88
C THR A 214 -4.73 13.68 -12.65
N ARG A 215 -5.55 13.14 -11.74
CA ARG A 215 -5.49 11.72 -11.29
C ARG A 215 -5.56 10.68 -12.40
N ARG A 216 -6.06 11.04 -13.59
CA ARG A 216 -6.11 10.13 -14.74
C ARG A 216 -4.78 10.06 -15.50
N PHE A 217 -3.91 11.03 -15.30
CA PHE A 217 -2.71 11.21 -16.11
C PHE A 217 -1.42 11.06 -15.30
N ILE A 218 -1.37 11.63 -14.08
CA ILE A 218 -0.13 11.72 -13.30
C ILE A 218 -0.39 11.75 -11.79
N GLY A 219 0.55 11.17 -11.04
CA GLY A 219 0.63 11.19 -9.56
C GLY A 219 1.78 10.33 -9.09
N LYS A 220 2.27 10.59 -7.91
CA LYS A 220 3.39 9.87 -7.31
C LYS A 220 3.06 8.39 -7.03
N ASN A 221 1.76 8.08 -6.88
CA ASN A 221 1.27 6.75 -6.57
C ASN A 221 0.19 6.32 -7.57
N ALA A 222 0.11 5.02 -7.83
CA ALA A 222 -0.94 4.39 -8.63
C ALA A 222 -1.87 3.58 -7.73
N ILE A 223 -3.16 3.65 -8.02
CA ILE A 223 -4.23 3.00 -7.27
C ILE A 223 -5.04 2.14 -8.22
N VAL A 224 -5.36 0.93 -7.79
CA VAL A 224 -6.31 0.05 -8.46
C VAL A 224 -7.30 -0.46 -7.43
N ARG A 225 -8.59 -0.40 -7.77
CA ARG A 225 -9.66 -1.13 -7.11
C ARG A 225 -10.21 -2.17 -8.07
N ALA A 226 -10.45 -3.35 -7.56
CA ALA A 226 -10.98 -4.43 -8.38
C ALA A 226 -11.88 -5.35 -7.56
N VAL A 227 -12.71 -6.12 -8.26
CA VAL A 227 -13.64 -7.10 -7.69
C VAL A 227 -13.37 -8.46 -8.30
N LYS A 228 -13.47 -9.51 -7.50
CA LYS A 228 -13.53 -10.87 -8.03
C LYS A 228 -14.93 -11.11 -8.60
N PRO A 229 -15.07 -11.47 -9.88
CA PRO A 229 -16.38 -11.82 -10.46
C PRO A 229 -17.10 -12.89 -9.63
N ALA A 230 -18.45 -12.86 -9.69
CA ALA A 230 -19.30 -13.84 -9.01
C ALA A 230 -19.22 -15.21 -9.67
#